data_4442ee2e3c190e6efc6536836e9da9ba
#
_entry.id   4442ee2e3c190e6efc6536836e9da9ba
#
_cell.length_a   1.000
_cell.length_b   1.000
_cell.length_c   1.000
_cell.angle_alpha   90.00
_cell.angle_beta   90.00
_cell.angle_gamma   90.00
#
_symmetry.space_group_name_H-M   'P 1'
#
loop_
_entity.id
_entity.type
_entity.pdbx_description
1 polymer ?
#
loop_
_entity_poly.entity_id
_entity_poly.type
_entity_poly.pdbx_seq_one_letter_code
_entity_poly.pdbx_strand_id
1 'polypeptide(L)' 'MTRTKTQRYDTTVLDARALADALEAEAKAGWEVAEAGYDGTDFVVTFEWEGAL' A
#
# COMPACT_ATOMS: atom_id res chain seq x y z
N MET A 1 14.91 -9.36 9.30
CA MET A 1 13.62 -10.06 9.14
C MET A 1 12.65 -9.22 8.35
N THR A 2 12.02 -9.81 7.37
CA THR A 2 11.10 -9.10 6.48
C THR A 2 9.67 -9.22 6.99
N ARG A 3 8.96 -8.10 7.01
CA ARG A 3 7.54 -8.10 7.35
C ARG A 3 6.75 -7.77 6.10
N THR A 4 5.58 -8.31 6.00
CA THR A 4 4.68 -7.99 4.90
C THR A 4 3.30 -7.65 5.45
N LYS A 5 2.60 -6.80 4.73
CA LYS A 5 1.20 -6.52 5.02
C LYS A 5 0.48 -6.23 3.73
N THR A 6 -0.82 -6.51 3.71
CA THR A 6 -1.66 -6.23 2.56
C THR A 6 -2.70 -5.20 2.95
N GLN A 7 -2.82 -4.14 2.14
CA GLN A 7 -3.83 -3.11 2.34
C GLN A 7 -4.75 -3.08 1.13
N ARG A 8 -6.02 -2.88 1.40
CA ARG A 8 -7.02 -2.74 0.34
C ARG A 8 -7.54 -1.31 0.37
N TYR A 9 -7.64 -0.71 -0.80
CA TYR A 9 -8.11 0.67 -0.94
C TYR A 9 -9.32 0.66 -1.87
N ASP A 10 -10.44 1.18 -1.37
CA ASP A 10 -11.68 1.22 -2.14
C ASP A 10 -11.64 2.40 -3.11
N THR A 11 -11.47 2.10 -4.39
CA THR A 11 -11.34 3.13 -5.41
C THR A 11 -12.66 3.81 -5.74
N THR A 12 -13.77 3.35 -5.18
CA THR A 12 -15.03 4.07 -5.32
C THR A 12 -15.13 5.20 -4.31
N VAL A 13 -14.28 5.21 -3.29
CA VAL A 13 -14.24 6.23 -2.25
C VAL A 13 -13.01 7.11 -2.41
N LEU A 14 -11.87 6.52 -2.73
CA LEU A 14 -10.61 7.23 -2.84
C LEU A 14 -10.34 7.59 -4.30
N ASP A 15 -10.11 8.87 -4.57
CA ASP A 15 -9.66 9.28 -5.89
C ASP A 15 -8.15 9.03 -6.02
N ALA A 16 -7.60 9.30 -7.21
CA ALA A 16 -6.21 9.00 -7.50
C ALA A 16 -5.26 9.74 -6.55
N ARG A 17 -5.59 10.97 -6.20
CA ARG A 17 -4.75 11.75 -5.32
C ARG A 17 -4.76 11.21 -3.89
N ALA A 18 -5.95 10.86 -3.40
CA ALA A 18 -6.07 10.31 -2.06
C ALA A 18 -5.33 8.98 -1.96
N LEU A 19 -5.41 8.17 -3.01
CA LEU A 19 -4.70 6.91 -3.05
C LEU A 19 -3.18 7.14 -3.05
N ALA A 20 -2.71 8.10 -3.85
CA ALA A 20 -1.29 8.42 -3.89
C ALA A 20 -0.79 8.90 -2.53
N ASP A 21 -1.60 9.73 -1.85
CA ASP A 21 -1.24 10.21 -0.52
C ASP A 21 -1.16 9.07 0.49
N ALA A 22 -2.08 8.12 0.40
CA ALA A 22 -2.07 6.97 1.30
C ALA A 22 -0.82 6.12 1.08
N LEU A 23 -0.43 5.89 -0.17
CA LEU A 23 0.77 5.12 -0.47
C LEU A 23 2.03 5.87 -0.03
N GLU A 24 2.03 7.18 -0.18
CA GLU A 24 3.17 7.99 0.26
C GLU A 24 3.34 7.92 1.77
N ALA A 25 2.23 7.92 2.51
CA ALA A 25 2.28 7.82 3.96
C ALA A 25 2.93 6.49 4.38
N GLU A 26 2.61 5.41 3.67
CA GLU A 26 3.24 4.13 3.96
C GLU A 26 4.74 4.16 3.64
N ALA A 27 5.10 4.79 2.53
CA ALA A 27 6.51 4.90 2.17
C ALA A 27 7.30 5.68 3.22
N LYS A 28 6.71 6.74 3.74
CA LYS A 28 7.36 7.53 4.79
C LYS A 28 7.52 6.74 6.08
N ALA A 29 6.65 5.77 6.31
CA ALA A 29 6.75 4.91 7.49
C ALA A 29 7.77 3.78 7.30
N GLY A 30 8.32 3.63 6.10
CA GLY A 30 9.34 2.63 5.83
C GLY A 30 8.86 1.43 5.02
N TRP A 31 7.61 1.45 4.56
CA TRP A 31 7.07 0.34 3.78
C TRP A 31 7.36 0.55 2.28
N GLU A 32 7.69 -0.54 1.60
CA GLU A 32 7.90 -0.52 0.16
C GLU A 32 6.82 -1.35 -0.50
N VAL A 33 6.40 -0.92 -1.69
CA VAL A 33 5.42 -1.67 -2.47
C VAL A 33 6.12 -2.85 -3.11
N ALA A 34 5.68 -4.06 -2.73
CA ALA A 34 6.21 -5.28 -3.31
C ALA A 34 5.35 -5.72 -4.49
N GLU A 35 4.03 -5.51 -4.37
CA GLU A 35 3.10 -5.98 -5.38
C GLU A 35 1.85 -5.14 -5.31
N ALA A 36 1.20 -4.92 -6.44
CA ALA A 36 -0.04 -4.15 -6.47
C ALA A 36 -0.92 -4.64 -7.61
N GLY A 37 -2.22 -4.59 -7.42
CA GLY A 37 -3.17 -4.98 -8.46
C GLY A 37 -4.57 -4.63 -8.03
N TYR A 38 -5.53 -4.90 -8.91
CA TYR A 38 -6.93 -4.64 -8.63
C TYR A 38 -7.66 -5.94 -8.34
N ASP A 39 -8.59 -5.88 -7.41
CA ASP A 39 -9.53 -6.96 -7.11
C ASP A 39 -10.90 -6.32 -7.08
N GLY A 40 -11.59 -6.36 -8.22
CA GLY A 40 -12.85 -5.63 -8.36
C GLY A 40 -12.59 -4.15 -8.33
N THR A 41 -13.21 -3.43 -7.39
CA THR A 41 -13.01 -2.00 -7.22
C THR A 41 -11.94 -1.68 -6.18
N ASP A 42 -11.35 -2.71 -5.57
CA ASP A 42 -10.29 -2.48 -4.59
C ASP A 42 -8.93 -2.51 -5.26
N PHE A 43 -8.10 -1.55 -4.90
CA PHE A 43 -6.71 -1.57 -5.26
C PHE A 43 -5.96 -2.23 -4.09
N VAL A 44 -5.37 -3.39 -4.34
CA VAL A 44 -4.76 -4.20 -3.30
C VAL A 44 -3.25 -4.07 -3.41
N VAL A 45 -2.62 -3.66 -2.32
CA VAL A 45 -1.17 -3.43 -2.31
C VAL A 45 -0.54 -4.27 -1.20
N THR A 46 0.48 -5.02 -1.58
CA THR A 46 1.29 -5.75 -0.61
C THR A 46 2.55 -4.96 -0.36
N PHE A 47 2.79 -4.66 0.88
CA PHE A 47 3.96 -3.89 1.31
C PHE A 47 4.96 -4.80 2.01
N GLU A 48 6.23 -4.46 1.86
CA GLU A 48 7.31 -5.13 2.58
C GLU A 48 8.09 -4.13 3.40
N TRP A 49 8.50 -4.55 4.56
CA TRP A 49 9.37 -3.75 5.41
C TRP A 49 10.56 -4.60 5.83
N GLU A 50 11.73 -4.20 5.39
CA GLU A 50 12.96 -4.79 5.90
C GLU A 50 13.35 -4.00 7.12
N GLY A 51 12.78 -4.34 8.21
CA GLY A 51 13.01 -3.69 9.45
C GLY A 51 14.42 -3.94 9.90
N ALA A 52 15.11 -2.87 10.02
CA ALA A 52 16.39 -2.93 10.65
C ALA A 52 16.15 -2.90 12.10
N LEU A 53 16.34 -3.56 12.67
CA LEU A 53 16.39 -3.50 13.95
C LEU A 53 15.89 -3.72 14.82
#